data_98e13f640837d8c0f15439a945d68236
#
_entry.id   98e13f640837d8c0f15439a945d68236
#
_cell.length_a   1.000
_cell.length_b   1.000
_cell.length_c   1.000
_cell.angle_alpha   90.00
_cell.angle_beta   90.00
_cell.angle_gamma   90.00
#
_symmetry.space_group_name_H-M   'P 1'
#
loop_
_entity.id
_entity.type
_entity.pdbx_description
1 polymer ?
#
loop_
_entity_poly.entity_id
_entity_poly.type
_entity_poly.pdbx_seq_one_letter_code
_entity_poly.pdbx_strand_id
1 'polypeptide(L)'
;MTSDIKIISFDLDGVLFDGSSAAFAIAQKAGLGEQYVKLFERMAKEGLSLRQSVIEGSKIWRGIPIDGSYDDLVYSLPLMLGAEEVVDTLKARGYDVGCISSGVSQFFMEPFSRRLNLDFAYSNTLGSNNGAHDGTVQHIMDGPEKAITISEYAKIRGYSQRQIASVGNGRNDIELFKISTFSIAFNPMDSTVAEAASVIIESKDLRPILDYFDTL
;
A
#
# COMPACT_ATOMS: atom_id res chain seq x y z
N MET A 1 -7.07 14.29 -20.63
CA MET A 1 -6.07 14.92 -19.73
C MET A 1 -5.19 13.89 -18.99
N THR A 2 -5.33 12.61 -19.27
CA THR A 2 -4.51 11.54 -18.72
C THR A 2 -3.37 11.09 -19.68
N SER A 3 -3.25 11.73 -20.83
CA SER A 3 -2.35 11.33 -21.94
C SER A 3 -0.84 11.33 -21.63
N ASP A 4 -0.42 11.88 -20.49
CA ASP A 4 1.00 11.95 -20.12
C ASP A 4 1.35 11.09 -18.88
N ILE A 5 0.39 10.41 -18.26
CA ILE A 5 0.67 9.56 -17.09
C ILE A 5 1.59 8.41 -17.48
N LYS A 6 2.57 8.13 -16.65
CA LYS A 6 3.53 7.03 -16.80
C LYS A 6 3.62 6.12 -15.60
N ILE A 7 3.22 6.62 -14.44
CA ILE A 7 3.29 5.90 -13.17
C ILE A 7 1.90 5.80 -12.59
N ILE A 8 1.52 4.61 -12.13
CA ILE A 8 0.30 4.38 -11.37
C ILE A 8 0.69 3.73 -10.04
N SER A 9 0.47 4.47 -8.94
CA SER A 9 0.74 4.01 -7.59
C SER A 9 -0.55 3.58 -6.91
N PHE A 10 -0.57 2.37 -6.38
CA PHE A 10 -1.66 1.83 -5.58
C PHE A 10 -1.33 1.84 -4.09
N ASP A 11 -2.34 2.06 -3.24
CA ASP A 11 -2.28 1.60 -1.86
C ASP A 11 -2.51 0.08 -1.80
N LEU A 12 -2.19 -0.55 -0.68
CA LEU A 12 -2.36 -1.99 -0.48
C LEU A 12 -3.71 -2.31 0.17
N ASP A 13 -3.90 -1.83 1.40
CA ASP A 13 -5.01 -2.21 2.27
C ASP A 13 -6.34 -1.63 1.76
N GLY A 14 -7.29 -2.50 1.39
CA GLY A 14 -8.59 -2.11 0.82
C GLY A 14 -8.52 -1.67 -0.64
N VAL A 15 -7.36 -1.78 -1.31
CA VAL A 15 -7.16 -1.45 -2.73
C VAL A 15 -6.65 -2.66 -3.51
N LEU A 16 -5.40 -3.08 -3.33
CA LEU A 16 -4.88 -4.32 -3.93
C LEU A 16 -5.19 -5.55 -3.07
N PHE A 17 -5.20 -5.40 -1.77
CA PHE A 17 -5.59 -6.43 -0.81
C PHE A 17 -7.08 -6.24 -0.43
N ASP A 18 -7.87 -7.32 -0.52
CA ASP A 18 -9.28 -7.34 -0.10
C ASP A 18 -9.39 -7.50 1.42
N GLY A 19 -9.17 -6.40 2.13
CA GLY A 19 -9.21 -6.34 3.58
C GLY A 19 -8.66 -5.02 4.13
N SER A 20 -8.97 -4.73 5.37
CA SER A 20 -8.62 -3.46 6.03
C SER A 20 -7.18 -3.39 6.55
N SER A 21 -6.48 -4.53 6.70
CA SER A 21 -5.10 -4.59 7.15
C SER A 21 -4.44 -5.93 6.77
N ALA A 22 -3.55 -5.89 5.80
CA ALA A 22 -2.75 -7.05 5.40
C ALA A 22 -1.82 -7.50 6.54
N ALA A 23 -1.23 -6.56 7.28
CA ALA A 23 -0.40 -6.90 8.45
C ALA A 23 -1.19 -7.68 9.51
N PHE A 24 -2.44 -7.30 9.79
CA PHE A 24 -3.29 -8.06 10.71
C PHE A 24 -3.63 -9.45 10.17
N ALA A 25 -3.96 -9.56 8.89
CA ALA A 25 -4.26 -10.84 8.27
C ALA A 25 -3.06 -11.81 8.31
N ILE A 26 -1.84 -11.29 8.07
CA ILE A 26 -0.59 -12.06 8.23
C ILE A 26 -0.38 -12.43 9.71
N ALA A 27 -0.57 -11.48 10.63
CA ALA A 27 -0.41 -11.70 12.06
C ALA A 27 -1.36 -12.78 12.60
N GLN A 28 -2.61 -12.80 12.14
CA GLN A 28 -3.56 -13.86 12.51
C GLN A 28 -3.05 -15.24 12.08
N LYS A 29 -2.56 -15.37 10.86
CA LYS A 29 -2.00 -16.62 10.34
C LYS A 29 -0.69 -17.02 11.06
N ALA A 30 0.10 -16.03 11.49
CA ALA A 30 1.33 -16.23 12.26
C ALA A 30 1.10 -16.46 13.76
N GLY A 31 -0.14 -16.51 14.23
CA GLY A 31 -0.48 -16.70 15.66
C GLY A 31 -0.32 -15.43 16.52
N LEU A 32 -0.20 -14.26 15.89
CA LEU A 32 -0.02 -12.95 16.56
C LEU A 32 -1.28 -12.10 16.57
N GLY A 33 -2.43 -12.65 16.14
CA GLY A 33 -3.67 -11.91 15.95
C GLY A 33 -4.17 -11.22 17.23
N GLU A 34 -4.03 -11.88 18.40
CA GLU A 34 -4.47 -11.29 19.68
C GLU A 34 -3.68 -10.03 20.03
N GLN A 35 -2.36 -10.00 19.77
CA GLN A 35 -1.53 -8.83 19.99
C GLN A 35 -1.96 -7.65 19.09
N TYR A 36 -2.33 -7.92 17.85
CA TYR A 36 -2.85 -6.90 16.93
C TYR A 36 -4.22 -6.38 17.35
N VAL A 37 -5.14 -7.24 17.84
CA VAL A 37 -6.43 -6.80 18.39
C VAL A 37 -6.20 -5.81 19.54
N LYS A 38 -5.31 -6.15 20.49
CA LYS A 38 -4.95 -5.24 21.59
C LYS A 38 -4.34 -3.92 21.09
N LEU A 39 -3.55 -3.96 20.01
CA LEU A 39 -3.04 -2.74 19.39
C LEU A 39 -4.16 -1.87 18.84
N PHE A 40 -5.13 -2.45 18.11
CA PHE A 40 -6.27 -1.71 17.57
C PHE A 40 -7.15 -1.11 18.67
N GLU A 41 -7.39 -1.85 19.76
CA GLU A 41 -8.11 -1.32 20.95
C GLU A 41 -7.38 -0.11 21.53
N ARG A 42 -6.05 -0.18 21.65
CA ARG A 42 -5.24 0.95 22.12
C ARG A 42 -5.27 2.12 21.15
N MET A 43 -5.16 1.87 19.84
CA MET A 43 -5.28 2.91 18.82
C MET A 43 -6.60 3.68 18.95
N ALA A 44 -7.72 2.96 19.10
CA ALA A 44 -9.03 3.56 19.26
C ALA A 44 -9.17 4.33 20.59
N LYS A 45 -8.64 3.78 21.69
CA LYS A 45 -8.79 4.35 23.03
C LYS A 45 -7.86 5.54 23.28
N GLU A 46 -6.62 5.45 22.82
CA GLU A 46 -5.55 6.41 23.10
C GLU A 46 -5.37 7.43 21.96
N GLY A 47 -6.04 7.25 20.80
CA GLY A 47 -5.92 8.13 19.65
C GLY A 47 -4.53 8.09 19.02
N LEU A 48 -3.91 6.91 18.94
CA LEU A 48 -2.55 6.78 18.39
C LEU A 48 -2.51 7.24 16.94
N SER A 49 -1.51 8.06 16.62
CA SER A 49 -1.22 8.41 15.23
C SER A 49 -0.75 7.19 14.44
N LEU A 50 -0.80 7.27 13.09
CA LEU A 50 -0.25 6.22 12.22
C LEU A 50 1.19 5.86 12.59
N ARG A 51 2.06 6.88 12.79
CA ARG A 51 3.47 6.66 13.17
C ARG A 51 3.61 5.90 14.48
N GLN A 52 2.83 6.25 15.50
CA GLN A 52 2.80 5.54 16.78
C GLN A 52 2.32 4.11 16.61
N SER A 53 1.30 3.90 15.79
CA SER A 53 0.74 2.57 15.51
C SER A 53 1.75 1.66 14.79
N VAL A 54 2.53 2.20 13.85
CA VAL A 54 3.61 1.46 13.18
C VAL A 54 4.71 1.07 14.18
N ILE A 55 5.12 1.99 15.07
CA ILE A 55 6.12 1.73 16.11
C ILE A 55 5.63 0.65 17.10
N GLU A 56 4.40 0.72 17.55
CA GLU A 56 3.84 -0.29 18.45
C GLU A 56 3.65 -1.63 17.74
N GLY A 57 3.17 -1.60 16.49
CA GLY A 57 3.01 -2.80 15.65
C GLY A 57 4.33 -3.51 15.37
N SER A 58 5.43 -2.77 15.16
CA SER A 58 6.74 -3.38 14.90
C SER A 58 7.22 -4.28 16.04
N LYS A 59 6.85 -3.94 17.28
CA LYS A 59 7.20 -4.74 18.46
C LYS A 59 6.54 -6.11 18.47
N ILE A 60 5.35 -6.22 17.85
CA ILE A 60 4.61 -7.49 17.72
C ILE A 60 5.38 -8.48 16.83
N TRP A 61 6.07 -7.96 15.82
CA TRP A 61 6.83 -8.77 14.87
C TRP A 61 8.18 -9.28 15.42
N ARG A 62 8.63 -8.81 16.59
CA ARG A 62 9.94 -9.19 17.14
C ARG A 62 10.09 -10.72 17.21
N GLY A 63 11.19 -11.21 16.64
CA GLY A 63 11.53 -12.63 16.62
C GLY A 63 10.90 -13.41 15.45
N ILE A 64 10.03 -12.80 14.66
CA ILE A 64 9.47 -13.42 13.46
C ILE A 64 10.57 -13.48 12.38
N PRO A 65 10.85 -14.65 11.79
CA PRO A 65 11.84 -14.79 10.74
C PRO A 65 11.57 -13.92 9.50
N ILE A 66 12.65 -13.52 8.83
CA ILE A 66 12.60 -12.76 7.56
C ILE A 66 13.23 -13.55 6.42
N ASP A 67 13.28 -14.86 6.53
CA ASP A 67 13.93 -15.79 5.61
C ASP A 67 12.99 -16.31 4.49
N GLY A 68 11.82 -15.72 4.35
CA GLY A 68 10.80 -16.14 3.38
C GLY A 68 9.86 -17.22 3.90
N SER A 69 10.03 -17.73 5.12
CA SER A 69 9.14 -18.77 5.68
C SER A 69 7.68 -18.31 5.85
N TYR A 70 7.41 -17.01 5.79
CA TYR A 70 6.08 -16.43 5.82
C TYR A 70 5.55 -15.99 4.45
N ASP A 71 6.29 -16.20 3.37
CA ASP A 71 5.87 -15.80 2.02
C ASP A 71 4.56 -16.49 1.60
N ASP A 72 4.40 -17.78 1.92
CA ASP A 72 3.17 -18.52 1.61
C ASP A 72 1.94 -17.93 2.30
N LEU A 73 2.08 -17.35 3.50
CA LEU A 73 1.00 -16.63 4.16
C LEU A 73 0.58 -15.40 3.35
N VAL A 74 1.55 -14.64 2.85
CA VAL A 74 1.30 -13.46 2.01
C VAL A 74 0.66 -13.87 0.68
N TYR A 75 1.18 -14.92 0.01
CA TYR A 75 0.60 -15.45 -1.21
C TYR A 75 -0.83 -15.97 -1.04
N SER A 76 -1.22 -16.41 0.15
CA SER A 76 -2.57 -16.90 0.45
C SER A 76 -3.57 -15.81 0.80
N LEU A 77 -3.15 -14.54 0.92
CA LEU A 77 -4.06 -13.44 1.24
C LEU A 77 -4.98 -13.10 0.05
N PRO A 78 -6.25 -12.75 0.30
CA PRO A 78 -7.15 -12.39 -0.77
C PRO A 78 -6.72 -11.07 -1.42
N LEU A 79 -6.59 -11.06 -2.73
CA LEU A 79 -6.47 -9.83 -3.51
C LEU A 79 -7.87 -9.28 -3.80
N MET A 80 -7.95 -7.96 -3.99
CA MET A 80 -9.16 -7.33 -4.53
C MET A 80 -9.51 -7.99 -5.87
N LEU A 81 -10.79 -8.25 -6.09
CA LEU A 81 -11.24 -8.86 -7.34
C LEU A 81 -10.71 -8.06 -8.54
N GLY A 82 -10.09 -8.75 -9.49
CA GLY A 82 -9.50 -8.14 -10.67
C GLY A 82 -8.13 -7.47 -10.48
N ALA A 83 -7.53 -7.49 -9.28
CA ALA A 83 -6.27 -6.78 -9.03
C ALA A 83 -5.13 -7.26 -9.93
N GLU A 84 -4.95 -8.56 -10.10
CA GLU A 84 -3.92 -9.14 -10.99
C GLU A 84 -4.15 -8.70 -12.45
N GLU A 85 -5.40 -8.82 -12.94
CA GLU A 85 -5.79 -8.41 -14.30
C GLU A 85 -5.55 -6.90 -14.54
N VAL A 86 -5.86 -6.08 -13.53
CA VAL A 86 -5.66 -4.62 -13.59
C VAL A 86 -4.19 -4.28 -13.71
N VAL A 87 -3.35 -4.85 -12.85
CA VAL A 87 -1.89 -4.60 -12.88
C VAL A 87 -1.30 -5.04 -14.21
N ASP A 88 -1.62 -6.25 -14.68
CA ASP A 88 -1.12 -6.78 -15.95
C ASP A 88 -1.57 -5.92 -17.14
N THR A 89 -2.84 -5.49 -17.15
CA THR A 89 -3.39 -4.63 -18.21
C THR A 89 -2.70 -3.28 -18.25
N LEU A 90 -2.51 -2.62 -17.10
CA LEU A 90 -1.85 -1.32 -17.03
C LEU A 90 -0.38 -1.43 -17.46
N LYS A 91 0.32 -2.47 -17.03
CA LYS A 91 1.71 -2.73 -17.49
C LYS A 91 1.77 -2.99 -18.99
N ALA A 92 0.84 -3.77 -19.55
CA ALA A 92 0.76 -3.99 -20.99
C ALA A 92 0.48 -2.70 -21.78
N ARG A 93 -0.17 -1.69 -21.17
CA ARG A 93 -0.36 -0.35 -21.73
C ARG A 93 0.86 0.56 -21.58
N GLY A 94 1.95 0.09 -20.95
CA GLY A 94 3.21 0.80 -20.82
C GLY A 94 3.35 1.70 -19.61
N TYR A 95 2.48 1.51 -18.58
CA TYR A 95 2.64 2.20 -17.29
C TYR A 95 3.65 1.48 -16.40
N ASP A 96 4.41 2.23 -15.62
CA ASP A 96 5.07 1.72 -14.43
C ASP A 96 4.01 1.58 -13.32
N VAL A 97 3.77 0.37 -12.86
CA VAL A 97 2.72 0.05 -11.88
C VAL A 97 3.33 -0.46 -10.58
N GLY A 98 2.97 0.14 -9.46
CA GLY A 98 3.48 -0.29 -8.16
C GLY A 98 2.59 0.02 -6.98
N CYS A 99 3.08 -0.34 -5.80
CA CYS A 99 2.36 -0.20 -4.54
C CYS A 99 3.19 0.58 -3.50
N ILE A 100 2.52 1.48 -2.76
CA ILE A 100 3.11 2.16 -1.60
C ILE A 100 2.16 2.01 -0.42
N SER A 101 2.56 1.22 0.59
CA SER A 101 1.73 0.89 1.75
C SER A 101 2.30 1.42 3.06
N SER A 102 1.41 1.95 3.89
CA SER A 102 1.70 2.32 5.29
C SER A 102 1.47 1.16 6.27
N GLY A 103 0.88 0.04 5.83
CA GLY A 103 0.36 -1.00 6.71
C GLY A 103 1.32 -2.16 6.97
N VAL A 104 2.27 -2.44 6.07
CA VAL A 104 3.14 -3.62 6.13
C VAL A 104 4.62 -3.26 6.21
N SER A 105 5.46 -4.23 6.55
CA SER A 105 6.92 -4.12 6.45
C SER A 105 7.41 -4.48 5.04
N GLN A 106 8.65 -4.08 4.71
CA GLN A 106 9.32 -4.47 3.46
C GLN A 106 9.38 -5.99 3.27
N PHE A 107 9.50 -6.76 4.33
CA PHE A 107 9.57 -8.23 4.27
C PHE A 107 8.26 -8.87 3.81
N PHE A 108 7.11 -8.24 4.11
CA PHE A 108 5.81 -8.70 3.62
C PHE A 108 5.40 -8.02 2.31
N MET A 109 5.90 -6.81 2.06
CA MET A 109 5.67 -6.12 0.79
C MET A 109 6.36 -6.85 -0.38
N GLU A 110 7.54 -7.42 -0.16
CA GLU A 110 8.30 -8.10 -1.21
C GLU A 110 7.54 -9.29 -1.84
N PRO A 111 6.95 -10.25 -1.08
CA PRO A 111 6.11 -11.29 -1.68
C PRO A 111 4.85 -10.74 -2.37
N PHE A 112 4.22 -9.68 -1.88
CA PHE A 112 3.13 -9.01 -2.61
C PHE A 112 3.61 -8.46 -3.95
N SER A 113 4.76 -7.79 -3.97
CA SER A 113 5.36 -7.25 -5.18
C SER A 113 5.66 -8.34 -6.20
N ARG A 114 6.22 -9.48 -5.76
CA ARG A 114 6.47 -10.63 -6.64
C ARG A 114 5.19 -11.23 -7.20
N ARG A 115 4.16 -11.40 -6.34
CA ARG A 115 2.87 -11.97 -6.73
C ARG A 115 2.18 -11.15 -7.81
N LEU A 116 2.19 -9.82 -7.68
CA LEU A 116 1.53 -8.89 -8.60
C LEU A 116 2.46 -8.40 -9.72
N ASN A 117 3.72 -8.86 -9.78
CA ASN A 117 4.71 -8.41 -10.75
C ASN A 117 4.81 -6.88 -10.84
N LEU A 118 4.89 -6.21 -9.67
CA LEU A 118 4.96 -4.76 -9.57
C LEU A 118 6.32 -4.22 -10.01
N ASP A 119 6.35 -3.04 -10.65
CA ASP A 119 7.58 -2.37 -11.06
C ASP A 119 8.27 -1.65 -9.89
N PHE A 120 7.51 -1.29 -8.87
CA PHE A 120 8.00 -0.77 -7.60
C PHE A 120 7.08 -1.15 -6.44
N ALA A 121 7.66 -1.29 -5.25
CA ALA A 121 6.91 -1.56 -4.03
C ALA A 121 7.64 -0.96 -2.83
N TYR A 122 6.96 -0.10 -2.11
CA TYR A 122 7.50 0.60 -0.94
C TYR A 122 6.57 0.45 0.26
N SER A 123 7.17 0.36 1.44
CA SER A 123 6.44 0.19 2.70
C SER A 123 7.28 0.67 3.89
N ASN A 124 6.80 0.44 5.11
CA ASN A 124 7.62 0.66 6.28
C ASN A 124 8.89 -0.19 6.22
N THR A 125 10.02 0.37 6.67
CA THR A 125 11.25 -0.40 6.86
C THR A 125 11.41 -0.74 8.33
N LEU A 126 11.20 -2.01 8.67
CA LEU A 126 11.40 -2.52 10.02
C LEU A 126 12.84 -3.03 10.19
N GLY A 127 13.35 -2.91 11.40
CA GLY A 127 14.67 -3.42 11.74
C GLY A 127 14.70 -4.95 11.82
N SER A 128 15.86 -5.51 11.57
CA SER A 128 16.10 -6.94 11.69
C SER A 128 17.47 -7.23 12.28
N ASN A 129 17.56 -8.33 13.01
CA ASN A 129 18.81 -8.85 13.57
C ASN A 129 18.78 -10.37 13.57
N ASN A 130 19.91 -11.01 13.22
CA ASN A 130 20.06 -12.47 13.18
C ASN A 130 18.95 -13.19 12.38
N GLY A 131 18.51 -12.63 11.25
CA GLY A 131 17.52 -13.24 10.37
C GLY A 131 16.07 -13.16 10.86
N ALA A 132 15.78 -12.28 11.82
CA ALA A 132 14.43 -12.05 12.33
C ALA A 132 14.17 -10.55 12.56
N HIS A 133 12.90 -10.15 12.59
CA HIS A 133 12.51 -8.81 13.00
C HIS A 133 13.02 -8.52 14.41
N ASP A 134 13.62 -7.36 14.64
CA ASP A 134 14.13 -6.95 15.96
C ASP A 134 13.13 -6.10 16.77
N GLY A 135 11.97 -5.78 16.19
CA GLY A 135 10.92 -4.96 16.81
C GLY A 135 11.18 -3.47 16.75
N THR A 136 12.11 -3.02 15.92
CA THR A 136 12.38 -1.59 15.68
C THR A 136 11.86 -1.14 14.33
N VAL A 137 11.75 0.18 14.14
CA VAL A 137 11.40 0.81 12.86
C VAL A 137 12.55 1.70 12.42
N GLN A 138 12.98 1.54 11.18
CA GLN A 138 14.01 2.37 10.55
C GLN A 138 13.39 3.49 9.72
N HIS A 139 12.28 3.19 9.00
CA HIS A 139 11.55 4.17 8.19
C HIS A 139 10.04 3.90 8.26
N ILE A 140 9.26 4.97 8.36
CA ILE A 140 7.78 4.91 8.40
C ILE A 140 7.22 5.54 7.15
N MET A 141 6.47 4.75 6.38
CA MET A 141 5.77 5.17 5.18
C MET A 141 4.41 5.78 5.56
N ASP A 142 4.40 7.02 6.03
CA ASP A 142 3.16 7.78 6.26
C ASP A 142 2.72 8.57 5.01
N GLY A 143 1.68 9.38 5.12
CA GLY A 143 1.14 10.11 3.97
C GLY A 143 2.17 11.02 3.27
N PRO A 144 2.88 11.90 3.99
CA PRO A 144 3.97 12.69 3.41
C PRO A 144 5.06 11.85 2.75
N GLU A 145 5.47 10.74 3.41
CA GLU A 145 6.49 9.84 2.87
C GLU A 145 6.04 9.11 1.59
N LYS A 146 4.76 8.74 1.47
CA LYS A 146 4.21 8.21 0.20
C LYS A 146 4.43 9.19 -0.95
N ALA A 147 4.12 10.47 -0.74
CA ALA A 147 4.27 11.52 -1.76
C ALA A 147 5.73 11.78 -2.12
N ILE A 148 6.64 11.79 -1.14
CA ILE A 148 8.08 11.94 -1.34
C ILE A 148 8.61 10.74 -2.14
N THR A 149 8.31 9.53 -1.69
CA THR A 149 8.80 8.28 -2.28
C THR A 149 8.43 8.15 -3.76
N ILE A 150 7.18 8.41 -4.12
CA ILE A 150 6.75 8.32 -5.53
C ILE A 150 7.38 9.42 -6.39
N SER A 151 7.58 10.61 -5.82
CA SER A 151 8.24 11.71 -6.53
C SER A 151 9.71 11.39 -6.81
N GLU A 152 10.40 10.74 -5.88
CA GLU A 152 11.77 10.25 -6.05
C GLU A 152 11.83 9.13 -7.09
N TYR A 153 10.90 8.18 -7.03
CA TYR A 153 10.79 7.12 -8.04
C TYR A 153 10.60 7.72 -9.45
N ALA A 154 9.67 8.66 -9.61
CA ALA A 154 9.42 9.34 -10.87
C ALA A 154 10.70 10.00 -11.40
N LYS A 155 11.43 10.71 -10.53
CA LYS A 155 12.70 11.37 -10.88
C LYS A 155 13.77 10.37 -11.34
N ILE A 156 13.91 9.23 -10.64
CA ILE A 156 14.85 8.15 -11.01
C ILE A 156 14.51 7.58 -12.39
N ARG A 157 13.21 7.45 -12.70
CA ARG A 157 12.72 6.98 -14.00
C ARG A 157 12.78 8.03 -15.11
N GLY A 158 13.17 9.26 -14.80
CA GLY A 158 13.19 10.38 -15.75
C GLY A 158 11.81 10.97 -16.04
N TYR A 159 10.82 10.70 -15.17
CA TYR A 159 9.46 11.22 -15.26
C TYR A 159 9.30 12.47 -14.41
N SER A 160 8.33 13.31 -14.75
CA SER A 160 7.90 14.44 -13.95
C SER A 160 6.76 14.05 -13.00
N GLN A 161 6.53 14.83 -11.96
CA GLN A 161 5.41 14.67 -11.06
C GLN A 161 4.05 14.71 -11.79
N ARG A 162 3.97 15.44 -12.90
CA ARG A 162 2.75 15.50 -13.74
C ARG A 162 2.40 14.18 -14.42
N GLN A 163 3.28 13.18 -14.34
CA GLN A 163 3.09 11.86 -14.96
C GLN A 163 2.69 10.79 -13.96
N ILE A 164 2.26 11.19 -12.75
CA ILE A 164 1.84 10.30 -11.68
C ILE A 164 0.32 10.27 -11.59
N ALA A 165 -0.24 9.07 -11.52
CA ALA A 165 -1.58 8.79 -11.03
C ALA A 165 -1.52 7.94 -9.76
N SER A 166 -2.56 8.03 -8.92
CA SER A 166 -2.63 7.26 -7.68
C SER A 166 -4.03 6.72 -7.41
N VAL A 167 -4.08 5.56 -6.79
CA VAL A 167 -5.29 4.87 -6.33
C VAL A 167 -5.12 4.55 -4.85
N GLY A 168 -6.02 5.04 -4.02
CA GLY A 168 -5.95 4.84 -2.57
C GLY A 168 -7.33 4.94 -1.93
N ASN A 169 -7.42 4.67 -0.63
CA ASN A 169 -8.68 4.70 0.10
C ASN A 169 -8.62 5.38 1.48
N GLY A 170 -7.42 5.64 1.98
CA GLY A 170 -7.19 6.11 3.34
C GLY A 170 -6.70 7.56 3.42
N ARG A 171 -6.76 8.14 4.62
CA ARG A 171 -6.24 9.50 4.87
C ARG A 171 -4.74 9.62 4.61
N ASN A 172 -4.00 8.52 4.69
CA ASN A 172 -2.58 8.44 4.35
C ASN A 172 -2.32 8.51 2.83
N ASP A 173 -3.37 8.51 1.98
CA ASP A 173 -3.24 8.68 0.53
C ASP A 173 -3.47 10.13 0.09
N ILE A 174 -4.01 10.99 0.96
CA ILE A 174 -4.37 12.37 0.62
C ILE A 174 -3.16 13.17 0.11
N GLU A 175 -1.99 13.04 0.76
CA GLU A 175 -0.78 13.74 0.30
C GLU A 175 -0.30 13.22 -1.05
N LEU A 176 -0.48 11.93 -1.31
CA LEU A 176 -0.20 11.32 -2.60
C LEU A 176 -1.18 11.82 -3.68
N PHE A 177 -2.48 11.93 -3.35
CA PHE A 177 -3.49 12.49 -4.27
C PHE A 177 -3.18 13.93 -4.67
N LYS A 178 -2.74 14.77 -3.72
CA LYS A 178 -2.40 16.18 -3.96
C LYS A 178 -1.26 16.37 -4.97
N ILE A 179 -0.31 15.45 -5.01
CA ILE A 179 0.83 15.53 -5.93
C ILE A 179 0.60 14.81 -7.25
N SER A 180 -0.44 13.99 -7.35
CA SER A 180 -0.80 13.24 -8.55
C SER A 180 -1.60 14.11 -9.52
N THR A 181 -1.36 13.94 -10.82
CA THR A 181 -2.14 14.61 -11.87
C THR A 181 -3.57 14.06 -11.93
N PHE A 182 -3.72 12.77 -11.60
CA PHE A 182 -5.01 12.09 -11.53
C PHE A 182 -5.01 11.15 -10.35
N SER A 183 -6.13 11.12 -9.61
CA SER A 183 -6.26 10.27 -8.43
C SER A 183 -7.63 9.63 -8.34
N ILE A 184 -7.67 8.40 -7.86
CA ILE A 184 -8.89 7.62 -7.65
C ILE A 184 -8.99 7.29 -6.16
N ALA A 185 -10.06 7.74 -5.51
CA ALA A 185 -10.48 7.22 -4.20
C ALA A 185 -11.28 5.95 -4.42
N PHE A 186 -10.67 4.81 -4.17
CA PHE A 186 -11.31 3.49 -4.31
C PHE A 186 -11.88 3.04 -2.97
N ASN A 187 -13.21 2.97 -2.83
CA ASN A 187 -13.90 2.71 -1.56
C ASN A 187 -13.38 3.60 -0.41
N PRO A 188 -13.44 4.93 -0.54
CA PRO A 188 -12.82 5.85 0.41
C PRO A 188 -13.36 5.62 1.83
N MET A 189 -12.46 5.65 2.82
CA MET A 189 -12.80 5.41 4.23
C MET A 189 -13.69 6.52 4.82
N ASP A 190 -13.61 7.73 4.29
CA ASP A 190 -14.45 8.87 4.69
C ASP A 190 -14.53 9.93 3.59
N SER A 191 -15.40 10.95 3.82
CA SER A 191 -15.62 12.04 2.86
C SER A 191 -14.36 12.89 2.60
N THR A 192 -13.45 13.01 3.57
CA THR A 192 -12.20 13.78 3.40
C THR A 192 -11.30 13.14 2.35
N VAL A 193 -11.23 11.80 2.35
CA VAL A 193 -10.49 11.04 1.34
C VAL A 193 -11.18 11.15 -0.03
N ALA A 194 -12.51 11.01 -0.05
CA ALA A 194 -13.31 11.14 -1.27
C ALA A 194 -13.14 12.51 -1.95
N GLU A 195 -13.20 13.60 -1.17
CA GLU A 195 -13.05 14.97 -1.65
C GLU A 195 -11.64 15.32 -2.14
N ALA A 196 -10.63 14.60 -1.67
CA ALA A 196 -9.23 14.84 -2.05
C ALA A 196 -8.86 14.24 -3.42
N ALA A 197 -9.66 13.30 -3.94
CA ALA A 197 -9.37 12.59 -5.18
C ALA A 197 -10.07 13.23 -6.40
N SER A 198 -9.55 12.94 -7.59
CA SER A 198 -10.14 13.37 -8.86
C SER A 198 -11.48 12.68 -9.15
N VAL A 199 -11.58 11.40 -8.81
CA VAL A 199 -12.79 10.57 -8.96
C VAL A 199 -12.93 9.59 -7.81
N ILE A 200 -14.16 9.11 -7.60
CA ILE A 200 -14.51 8.11 -6.60
C ILE A 200 -15.01 6.86 -7.32
N ILE A 201 -14.55 5.70 -6.88
CA ILE A 201 -15.06 4.40 -7.32
C ILE A 201 -15.43 3.59 -6.07
N GLU A 202 -16.69 3.21 -5.94
CA GLU A 202 -17.18 2.28 -4.93
C GLU A 202 -17.49 0.94 -5.59
N SER A 203 -16.67 -0.07 -5.34
CA SER A 203 -16.77 -1.38 -5.98
C SER A 203 -16.06 -2.45 -5.15
N LYS A 204 -16.50 -3.71 -5.32
CA LYS A 204 -15.74 -4.89 -4.87
C LYS A 204 -14.79 -5.44 -5.95
N ASP A 205 -14.71 -4.75 -7.07
CA ASP A 205 -13.93 -5.13 -8.24
C ASP A 205 -13.06 -3.95 -8.65
N LEU A 206 -11.78 -4.18 -8.82
CA LEU A 206 -10.81 -3.12 -9.15
C LEU A 206 -10.84 -2.75 -10.65
N ARG A 207 -11.37 -3.61 -11.52
CA ARG A 207 -11.37 -3.41 -12.98
C ARG A 207 -11.97 -2.10 -13.47
N PRO A 208 -13.00 -1.50 -12.84
CA PRO A 208 -13.52 -0.20 -13.26
C PRO A 208 -12.49 0.93 -13.32
N ILE A 209 -11.35 0.81 -12.62
CA ILE A 209 -10.29 1.83 -12.73
C ILE A 209 -9.67 1.87 -14.13
N LEU A 210 -9.71 0.77 -14.89
CA LEU A 210 -9.13 0.68 -16.23
C LEU A 210 -9.77 1.65 -17.21
N ASP A 211 -11.05 2.01 -17.02
CA ASP A 211 -11.79 2.94 -17.87
C ASP A 211 -11.19 4.36 -17.87
N TYR A 212 -10.42 4.69 -16.82
CA TYR A 212 -9.76 6.00 -16.69
C TYR A 212 -8.36 6.03 -17.33
N PHE A 213 -7.83 4.89 -17.73
CA PHE A 213 -6.51 4.74 -18.31
C PHE A 213 -6.51 4.20 -19.75
N ASP A 214 -7.68 3.96 -20.36
CA ASP A 214 -7.83 3.43 -21.72
C ASP A 214 -7.45 4.43 -22.82
N THR A 215 -7.39 5.70 -22.53
CA THR A 215 -7.24 6.80 -23.49
C THR A 215 -5.83 7.36 -23.56
N LEU A 216 -4.79 6.59 -23.28
CA LEU A 216 -3.40 7.03 -23.34
C LEU A 216 -2.70 6.64 -24.64
#